data_582abe9766bf6ef7bfe1193faea9bfe0
#
_entry.id   582abe9766bf6ef7bfe1193faea9bfe0
#
_cell.length_a   1.000
_cell.length_b   1.000
_cell.length_c   1.000
_cell.angle_alpha   90.00
_cell.angle_beta   90.00
_cell.angle_gamma   90.00
#
_symmetry.space_group_name_H-M   'P 1'
#
loop_
_entity.id
_entity.type
_entity.pdbx_description
1 polymer ?
#
loop_
_entity_poly.entity_id
_entity_poly.type
_entity_poly.pdbx_seq_one_letter_code
_entity_poly.pdbx_strand_id
1 'polypeptide(L)'
;MNIAVVLAGGTGSRLGADKPKQFIEVDGRTVIERCIDAFDAAPGIDEIAVVMHPDWIGHMQEVTVQNGWKKVKKILEGGNERYMSSLNAIAAYLDYPDDTNLLLHDAARPWVSQEVIARTVEALKHHEAVAVGIPSTDTVWEVRQDFDPQLSKFIARIPERKTMWRAQTPQAFRLPLIRDAYQRALQDPQFHATDDCGVVRQYLPGTKIVIVPGEEQNRKITFKEDLI
;
A
#
# COMPACT_ATOMS: atom_id res chain seq x y z
N MET A 1 -13.15 -1.96 -14.00
CA MET A 1 -11.81 -1.43 -14.28
C MET A 1 -10.93 -1.57 -13.03
N ASN A 2 -9.65 -1.98 -13.19
CA ASN A 2 -8.72 -2.17 -12.07
C ASN A 2 -7.52 -1.22 -12.23
N ILE A 3 -7.34 -0.34 -11.27
CA ILE A 3 -6.29 0.69 -11.26
C ILE A 3 -5.30 0.35 -10.14
N ALA A 4 -4.05 0.12 -10.50
CA ALA A 4 -2.98 -0.01 -9.52
C ALA A 4 -2.50 1.39 -9.11
N VAL A 5 -2.43 1.63 -7.81
CA VAL A 5 -1.92 2.88 -7.23
C VAL A 5 -0.63 2.58 -6.48
N VAL A 6 0.49 2.96 -7.06
CA VAL A 6 1.83 2.77 -6.47
C VAL A 6 2.15 3.94 -5.56
N LEU A 7 2.10 3.71 -4.25
CA LEU A 7 2.32 4.73 -3.22
C LEU A 7 3.82 4.90 -2.93
N ALA A 8 4.40 5.98 -3.44
CA ALA A 8 5.82 6.31 -3.37
C ALA A 8 6.11 7.71 -2.76
N GLY A 9 5.14 8.30 -2.04
CA GLY A 9 5.25 9.66 -1.45
C GLY A 9 6.23 9.77 -0.28
N GLY A 10 6.67 8.66 0.32
CA GLY A 10 7.55 8.69 1.49
C GLY A 10 9.00 9.05 1.16
N THR A 11 9.65 9.84 2.01
CA THR A 11 11.05 10.27 1.85
C THR A 11 12.09 9.19 2.13
N GLY A 12 11.71 8.09 2.79
CA GLY A 12 12.64 6.99 3.10
C GLY A 12 13.74 7.31 4.12
N SER A 13 13.51 8.30 4.99
CA SER A 13 14.49 8.84 5.96
C SER A 13 15.21 7.81 6.82
N ARG A 14 14.58 6.65 7.06
CA ARG A 14 15.17 5.54 7.85
C ARG A 14 16.32 4.80 7.17
N LEU A 15 16.48 4.93 5.86
CA LEU A 15 17.56 4.26 5.10
C LEU A 15 18.85 5.08 5.05
N GLY A 16 18.82 6.40 5.43
CA GLY A 16 20.00 7.27 5.47
C GLY A 16 20.71 7.41 4.12
N ALA A 17 20.00 7.25 3.01
CA ALA A 17 20.54 7.38 1.66
C ALA A 17 20.32 8.80 1.12
N ASP A 18 21.20 9.26 0.23
CA ASP A 18 21.10 10.57 -0.44
C ASP A 18 19.90 10.66 -1.41
N LYS A 19 19.31 9.52 -1.75
CA LYS A 19 18.13 9.40 -2.62
C LYS A 19 16.97 8.74 -1.87
N PRO A 20 15.71 9.07 -2.20
CA PRO A 20 14.56 8.35 -1.69
C PRO A 20 14.66 6.85 -1.97
N LYS A 21 14.24 6.03 -1.00
CA LYS A 21 14.39 4.56 -1.06
C LYS A 21 13.80 3.90 -2.31
N GLN A 22 12.77 4.50 -2.89
CA GLN A 22 12.14 4.01 -4.11
C GLN A 22 13.05 4.07 -5.34
N PHE A 23 14.11 4.87 -5.31
CA PHE A 23 15.12 4.96 -6.37
C PHE A 23 16.43 4.22 -6.04
N ILE A 24 16.44 3.41 -4.99
CA ILE A 24 17.56 2.51 -4.72
C ILE A 24 17.46 1.33 -5.69
N GLU A 25 18.58 0.94 -6.25
CA GLU A 25 18.68 -0.21 -7.16
C GLU A 25 18.76 -1.53 -6.37
N VAL A 26 18.02 -2.51 -6.87
CA VAL A 26 18.06 -3.90 -6.42
C VAL A 26 18.11 -4.77 -7.68
N ASP A 27 19.20 -5.52 -7.86
CA ASP A 27 19.45 -6.34 -9.06
C ASP A 27 19.26 -5.58 -10.39
N GLY A 28 19.86 -4.40 -10.50
CA GLY A 28 19.88 -3.61 -11.73
C GLY A 28 18.61 -2.84 -12.09
N ARG A 29 17.61 -2.84 -11.19
CA ARG A 29 16.36 -2.05 -11.32
C ARG A 29 16.06 -1.32 -10.02
N THR A 30 15.56 -0.11 -10.10
CA THR A 30 15.12 0.57 -8.88
C THR A 30 13.90 -0.10 -8.26
N VAL A 31 13.73 0.10 -6.95
CA VAL A 31 12.59 -0.43 -6.19
C VAL A 31 11.25 -0.05 -6.84
N ILE A 32 11.11 1.20 -7.31
CA ILE A 32 9.87 1.65 -7.93
C ILE A 32 9.67 1.05 -9.33
N GLU A 33 10.75 0.92 -10.11
CA GLU A 33 10.66 0.30 -11.44
C GLU A 33 10.20 -1.14 -11.34
N ARG A 34 10.77 -1.94 -10.42
CA ARG A 34 10.31 -3.32 -10.17
C ARG A 34 8.84 -3.39 -9.83
N CYS A 35 8.39 -2.47 -8.97
CA CYS A 35 6.99 -2.41 -8.57
C CYS A 35 6.08 -2.10 -9.77
N ILE A 36 6.42 -1.08 -10.58
CA ILE A 36 5.63 -0.71 -11.75
C ILE A 36 5.67 -1.80 -12.82
N ASP A 37 6.83 -2.41 -13.09
CA ASP A 37 6.97 -3.52 -14.03
C ASP A 37 6.00 -4.67 -13.71
N ALA A 38 5.85 -5.00 -12.41
CA ALA A 38 4.94 -6.06 -11.98
C ALA A 38 3.48 -5.74 -12.32
N PHE A 39 3.03 -4.51 -12.10
CA PHE A 39 1.67 -4.09 -12.42
C PHE A 39 1.46 -3.83 -13.92
N ASP A 40 2.46 -3.29 -14.64
CA ASP A 40 2.36 -3.07 -16.09
C ASP A 40 2.26 -4.40 -16.87
N ALA A 41 2.95 -5.44 -16.39
CA ALA A 41 2.87 -6.78 -16.95
C ALA A 41 1.58 -7.53 -16.58
N ALA A 42 0.84 -7.13 -15.55
CA ALA A 42 -0.32 -7.86 -15.05
C ALA A 42 -1.55 -7.69 -15.96
N PRO A 43 -2.09 -8.77 -16.58
CA PRO A 43 -3.21 -8.65 -17.52
C PRO A 43 -4.49 -8.07 -16.89
N GLY A 44 -4.68 -8.28 -15.58
CA GLY A 44 -5.86 -7.83 -14.84
C GLY A 44 -5.80 -6.36 -14.42
N ILE A 45 -4.74 -5.61 -14.73
CA ILE A 45 -4.57 -4.20 -14.41
C ILE A 45 -4.76 -3.38 -15.69
N ASP A 46 -5.65 -2.39 -15.64
CA ASP A 46 -6.00 -1.55 -16.78
C ASP A 46 -5.18 -0.25 -16.79
N GLU A 47 -4.91 0.32 -15.62
CA GLU A 47 -4.21 1.61 -15.46
C GLU A 47 -3.32 1.58 -14.21
N ILE A 48 -2.25 2.38 -14.24
CA ILE A 48 -1.36 2.62 -13.10
C ILE A 48 -1.30 4.11 -12.81
N ALA A 49 -1.52 4.47 -11.55
CA ALA A 49 -1.17 5.77 -11.00
C ALA A 49 0.03 5.63 -10.07
N VAL A 50 0.99 6.54 -10.18
CA VAL A 50 2.13 6.63 -9.28
C VAL A 50 1.94 7.86 -8.38
N VAL A 51 1.88 7.65 -7.07
CA VAL A 51 1.80 8.76 -6.10
C VAL A 51 3.20 9.02 -5.56
N MET A 52 3.79 10.15 -5.96
CA MET A 52 5.21 10.47 -5.77
C MET A 52 5.39 11.69 -4.86
N HIS A 53 6.49 11.74 -4.12
CA HIS A 53 6.89 12.96 -3.43
C HIS A 53 7.02 14.12 -4.42
N PRO A 54 6.53 15.35 -4.10
CA PRO A 54 6.51 16.48 -5.04
C PRO A 54 7.84 16.75 -5.74
N ASP A 55 8.93 16.73 -5.01
CA ASP A 55 10.28 17.02 -5.52
C ASP A 55 10.77 16.00 -6.57
N TRP A 56 10.12 14.85 -6.68
CA TRP A 56 10.53 13.74 -7.54
C TRP A 56 9.55 13.43 -8.68
N ILE A 57 8.49 14.23 -8.82
CA ILE A 57 7.50 14.05 -9.89
C ILE A 57 8.16 14.17 -11.28
N GLY A 58 8.98 15.22 -11.49
CA GLY A 58 9.69 15.41 -12.77
C GLY A 58 10.59 14.23 -13.11
N HIS A 59 11.38 13.76 -12.12
CA HIS A 59 12.22 12.58 -12.32
C HIS A 59 11.39 11.31 -12.62
N MET A 60 10.26 11.13 -11.95
CA MET A 60 9.38 9.98 -12.22
C MET A 60 8.75 10.03 -13.62
N GLN A 61 8.46 11.23 -14.15
CA GLN A 61 8.00 11.40 -15.52
C GLN A 61 9.08 10.95 -16.53
N GLU A 62 10.33 11.34 -16.32
CA GLU A 62 11.47 10.91 -17.15
C GLU A 62 11.64 9.37 -17.10
N VAL A 63 11.63 8.79 -15.91
CA VAL A 63 11.71 7.33 -15.71
C VAL A 63 10.54 6.61 -16.41
N THR A 64 9.33 7.17 -16.36
CA THR A 64 8.16 6.60 -17.05
C THR A 64 8.36 6.56 -18.56
N VAL A 65 8.85 7.64 -19.15
CA VAL A 65 9.15 7.73 -20.60
C VAL A 65 10.26 6.75 -20.98
N GLN A 66 11.35 6.69 -20.20
CA GLN A 66 12.50 5.82 -20.48
C GLN A 66 12.11 4.33 -20.47
N ASN A 67 11.23 3.93 -19.56
CA ASN A 67 10.77 2.54 -19.46
C ASN A 67 9.64 2.19 -20.45
N GLY A 68 8.97 3.16 -21.03
CA GLY A 68 7.91 2.94 -22.02
C GLY A 68 6.68 2.20 -21.48
N TRP A 69 6.38 2.31 -20.18
CA TRP A 69 5.22 1.70 -19.56
C TRP A 69 3.91 2.19 -20.18
N LYS A 70 3.08 1.26 -20.59
CA LYS A 70 1.85 1.59 -21.32
C LYS A 70 0.69 1.92 -20.40
N LYS A 71 0.69 1.35 -19.18
CA LYS A 71 -0.42 1.49 -18.22
C LYS A 71 -0.24 2.67 -17.25
N VAL A 72 0.94 3.26 -17.13
CA VAL A 72 1.14 4.46 -16.31
C VAL A 72 0.47 5.65 -16.97
N LYS A 73 -0.65 6.10 -16.38
CA LYS A 73 -1.48 7.20 -16.90
C LYS A 73 -1.41 8.46 -16.06
N LYS A 74 -1.14 8.32 -14.76
CA LYS A 74 -1.10 9.45 -13.84
C LYS A 74 0.12 9.36 -12.94
N ILE A 75 0.79 10.52 -12.76
CA ILE A 75 1.76 10.73 -11.69
C ILE A 75 1.17 11.82 -10.81
N LEU A 76 0.86 11.47 -9.57
CA LEU A 76 0.13 12.28 -8.62
C LEU A 76 1.05 12.72 -7.50
N GLU A 77 0.75 13.86 -6.91
CA GLU A 77 1.46 14.35 -5.73
C GLU A 77 1.10 13.52 -4.50
N GLY A 78 2.10 13.08 -3.74
CA GLY A 78 1.96 12.43 -2.46
C GLY A 78 1.76 13.44 -1.33
N GLY A 79 1.13 12.99 -0.25
CA GLY A 79 1.00 13.78 0.97
C GLY A 79 2.12 13.49 1.97
N ASN A 80 2.15 14.28 3.05
CA ASN A 80 3.12 14.15 4.15
C ASN A 80 2.98 12.81 4.90
N GLU A 81 1.79 12.24 4.90
CA GLU A 81 1.48 10.93 5.48
C GLU A 81 0.95 9.97 4.42
N ARG A 82 1.08 8.65 4.71
CA ARG A 82 0.66 7.61 3.77
C ARG A 82 -0.82 7.74 3.36
N TYR A 83 -1.70 8.00 4.33
CA TYR A 83 -3.13 8.15 4.05
C TYR A 83 -3.45 9.36 3.16
N MET A 84 -2.68 10.45 3.24
CA MET A 84 -2.84 11.61 2.35
C MET A 84 -2.51 11.22 0.89
N SER A 85 -1.52 10.38 0.69
CA SER A 85 -1.20 9.83 -0.63
C SER A 85 -2.35 8.96 -1.17
N SER A 86 -2.98 8.16 -0.31
CA SER A 86 -4.19 7.38 -0.68
C SER A 86 -5.36 8.31 -1.03
N LEU A 87 -5.57 9.39 -0.26
CA LEU A 87 -6.59 10.40 -0.55
C LEU A 87 -6.39 11.08 -1.90
N ASN A 88 -5.16 11.49 -2.22
CA ASN A 88 -4.84 12.11 -3.50
C ASN A 88 -5.13 11.17 -4.67
N ALA A 89 -4.81 9.87 -4.49
CA ALA A 89 -5.17 8.86 -5.47
C ALA A 89 -6.69 8.71 -5.63
N ILE A 90 -7.44 8.58 -4.52
CA ILE A 90 -8.91 8.49 -4.56
C ILE A 90 -9.50 9.72 -5.26
N ALA A 91 -9.03 10.92 -4.93
CA ALA A 91 -9.48 12.17 -5.52
C ALA A 91 -9.25 12.24 -7.04
N ALA A 92 -8.15 11.67 -7.53
CA ALA A 92 -7.82 11.66 -8.96
C ALA A 92 -8.75 10.76 -9.81
N TYR A 93 -9.61 9.96 -9.16
CA TYR A 93 -10.51 9.00 -9.80
C TYR A 93 -11.99 9.20 -9.45
N LEU A 94 -12.37 10.35 -8.85
CA LEU A 94 -13.76 10.61 -8.42
C LEU A 94 -14.79 10.53 -9.56
N ASP A 95 -14.40 10.87 -10.78
CA ASP A 95 -15.27 10.88 -11.96
C ASP A 95 -15.28 9.53 -12.71
N TYR A 96 -14.60 8.52 -12.18
CA TYR A 96 -14.57 7.18 -12.76
C TYR A 96 -15.82 6.38 -12.35
N PRO A 97 -16.21 5.37 -13.16
CA PRO A 97 -17.37 4.53 -12.84
C PRO A 97 -17.29 3.88 -11.47
N ASP A 98 -18.45 3.72 -10.82
CA ASP A 98 -18.54 3.15 -9.46
C ASP A 98 -18.06 1.69 -9.36
N ASP A 99 -17.97 0.97 -10.48
CA ASP A 99 -17.41 -0.38 -10.56
C ASP A 99 -15.88 -0.40 -10.67
N THR A 100 -15.22 0.75 -10.62
CA THR A 100 -13.76 0.87 -10.60
C THR A 100 -13.18 0.37 -9.29
N ASN A 101 -12.08 -0.35 -9.37
CA ASN A 101 -11.30 -0.82 -8.23
C ASN A 101 -9.97 -0.07 -8.15
N LEU A 102 -9.59 0.35 -6.95
CA LEU A 102 -8.25 0.86 -6.64
C LEU A 102 -7.47 -0.20 -5.87
N LEU A 103 -6.30 -0.59 -6.38
CA LEU A 103 -5.35 -1.48 -5.72
C LEU A 103 -4.19 -0.61 -5.17
N LEU A 104 -4.27 -0.25 -3.89
CA LEU A 104 -3.28 0.60 -3.22
C LEU A 104 -2.08 -0.25 -2.81
N HIS A 105 -0.90 0.05 -3.36
CA HIS A 105 0.31 -0.75 -3.16
C HIS A 105 1.50 0.11 -2.73
N ASP A 106 2.18 -0.30 -1.67
CA ASP A 106 3.39 0.37 -1.20
C ASP A 106 4.53 0.14 -2.21
N ALA A 107 5.07 1.19 -2.82
CA ALA A 107 6.26 1.09 -3.69
C ALA A 107 7.46 0.39 -3.04
N ALA A 108 7.49 0.38 -1.71
CA ALA A 108 8.51 -0.31 -0.93
C ALA A 108 8.39 -1.85 -0.94
N ARG A 109 7.46 -2.44 -1.71
CA ARG A 109 7.30 -3.89 -1.90
C ARG A 109 7.55 -4.28 -3.35
N PRO A 110 8.81 -4.25 -3.82
CA PRO A 110 9.13 -4.43 -5.23
C PRO A 110 8.97 -5.86 -5.75
N TRP A 111 8.70 -6.82 -4.88
CA TRP A 111 8.62 -8.24 -5.23
C TRP A 111 7.18 -8.79 -5.20
N VAL A 112 6.19 -7.93 -5.46
CA VAL A 112 4.82 -8.41 -5.65
C VAL A 112 4.74 -9.30 -6.89
N SER A 113 4.26 -10.53 -6.73
CA SER A 113 4.17 -11.50 -7.84
C SER A 113 2.92 -11.29 -8.70
N GLN A 114 2.96 -11.82 -9.92
CA GLN A 114 1.79 -11.86 -10.80
C GLN A 114 0.64 -12.66 -10.17
N GLU A 115 0.96 -13.69 -9.40
CA GLU A 115 0.00 -14.53 -8.70
C GLU A 115 -0.73 -13.75 -7.59
N VAL A 116 -0.03 -12.93 -6.82
CA VAL A 116 -0.65 -12.06 -5.80
C VAL A 116 -1.57 -11.04 -6.46
N ILE A 117 -1.13 -10.40 -7.54
CA ILE A 117 -1.95 -9.43 -8.28
C ILE A 117 -3.20 -10.12 -8.85
N ALA A 118 -3.04 -11.26 -9.49
CA ALA A 118 -4.14 -12.02 -10.09
C ALA A 118 -5.17 -12.46 -9.04
N ARG A 119 -4.74 -13.00 -7.88
CA ARG A 119 -5.63 -13.39 -6.78
C ARG A 119 -6.40 -12.18 -6.23
N THR A 120 -5.75 -11.02 -6.13
CA THR A 120 -6.40 -9.80 -5.66
C THR A 120 -7.47 -9.33 -6.62
N VAL A 121 -7.17 -9.30 -7.92
CA VAL A 121 -8.12 -8.93 -8.99
C VAL A 121 -9.29 -9.90 -9.05
N GLU A 122 -9.03 -11.20 -8.94
CA GLU A 122 -10.09 -12.23 -8.95
C GLU A 122 -11.04 -12.06 -7.75
N ALA A 123 -10.50 -11.82 -6.55
CA ALA A 123 -11.30 -11.60 -5.37
C ALA A 123 -12.19 -10.35 -5.46
N LEU A 124 -11.73 -9.29 -6.16
CA LEU A 124 -12.51 -8.06 -6.39
C LEU A 124 -13.75 -8.27 -7.28
N LYS A 125 -13.85 -9.37 -8.01
CA LYS A 125 -15.08 -9.70 -8.74
C LYS A 125 -16.25 -10.03 -7.81
N HIS A 126 -15.97 -10.45 -6.59
CA HIS A 126 -16.94 -10.94 -5.62
C HIS A 126 -16.97 -10.14 -4.32
N HIS A 127 -15.97 -9.28 -4.09
CA HIS A 127 -15.80 -8.52 -2.85
C HIS A 127 -15.42 -7.07 -3.14
N GLU A 128 -15.92 -6.16 -2.31
CA GLU A 128 -15.63 -4.72 -2.46
C GLU A 128 -14.36 -4.28 -1.72
N ALA A 129 -13.84 -5.12 -0.84
CA ALA A 129 -12.61 -4.88 -0.09
C ALA A 129 -11.78 -6.17 0.05
N VAL A 130 -10.53 -6.11 -0.39
CA VAL A 130 -9.59 -7.23 -0.42
C VAL A 130 -8.25 -6.78 0.15
N ALA A 131 -7.68 -7.58 1.03
CA ALA A 131 -6.36 -7.36 1.60
C ALA A 131 -5.42 -8.52 1.25
N VAL A 132 -4.16 -8.23 1.01
CA VAL A 132 -3.12 -9.25 0.91
C VAL A 132 -2.46 -9.42 2.28
N GLY A 133 -2.26 -10.66 2.70
CA GLY A 133 -1.62 -10.94 3.98
C GLY A 133 -1.03 -12.34 4.04
N ILE A 134 -0.17 -12.56 5.02
CA ILE A 134 0.43 -13.86 5.33
C ILE A 134 0.27 -14.17 6.82
N PRO A 135 0.12 -15.45 7.22
CA PRO A 135 0.09 -15.82 8.63
C PRO A 135 1.37 -15.37 9.34
N SER A 136 1.24 -14.90 10.60
CA SER A 136 2.41 -14.62 11.42
C SER A 136 3.08 -15.92 11.85
N THR A 137 4.39 -16.02 11.62
CA THR A 137 5.24 -17.11 12.12
C THR A 137 5.70 -16.89 13.55
N ASP A 138 5.74 -15.61 13.98
CA ASP A 138 6.19 -15.22 15.30
C ASP A 138 5.05 -15.08 16.30
N THR A 139 5.37 -15.21 17.57
CA THR A 139 4.46 -14.82 18.66
C THR A 139 4.46 -13.30 18.78
N VAL A 140 3.28 -12.69 18.66
CA VAL A 140 3.11 -11.24 18.81
C VAL A 140 2.69 -10.91 20.23
N TRP A 141 3.33 -9.91 20.83
CA TRP A 141 2.95 -9.38 22.13
C TRP A 141 2.30 -8.02 21.99
N GLU A 142 1.11 -7.89 22.53
CA GLU A 142 0.50 -6.60 22.78
C GLU A 142 1.11 -6.04 24.08
N VAL A 143 1.70 -4.83 24.00
CA VAL A 143 2.36 -4.22 25.15
C VAL A 143 1.57 -3.04 25.67
N ARG A 144 1.53 -2.86 27.01
CA ARG A 144 1.09 -1.61 27.58
C ARG A 144 2.18 -0.56 27.42
N GLN A 145 1.78 0.61 26.94
CA GLN A 145 2.55 1.83 27.08
C GLN A 145 2.07 2.50 28.37
N ASP A 146 2.78 2.32 29.46
CA ASP A 146 2.59 3.18 30.62
C ASP A 146 3.14 4.59 30.24
N PHE A 147 2.57 5.62 30.85
CA PHE A 147 2.83 7.02 30.50
C PHE A 147 4.26 7.51 30.70
N ASP A 148 5.13 6.68 31.26
CA ASP A 148 6.54 6.98 31.47
C ASP A 148 7.43 6.27 30.43
N PRO A 149 8.06 7.02 29.50
CA PRO A 149 8.97 6.43 28.50
C PRO A 149 10.20 5.75 29.09
N GLN A 150 10.53 5.97 30.36
CA GLN A 150 11.66 5.38 31.07
C GLN A 150 11.29 4.09 31.77
N LEU A 151 9.99 3.77 31.90
CA LEU A 151 9.53 2.54 32.51
C LEU A 151 9.56 1.36 31.55
N SER A 152 9.80 0.18 32.11
CA SER A 152 9.80 -1.08 31.39
C SER A 152 8.45 -1.33 30.72
N LYS A 153 8.46 -1.81 29.47
CA LYS A 153 7.25 -2.25 28.78
C LYS A 153 6.78 -3.58 29.35
N PHE A 154 5.50 -3.71 29.61
CA PHE A 154 4.88 -4.93 30.11
C PHE A 154 4.01 -5.58 29.04
N ILE A 155 4.03 -6.90 28.96
CA ILE A 155 3.14 -7.66 28.10
C ILE A 155 1.72 -7.53 28.66
N ALA A 156 0.82 -6.92 27.89
CA ALA A 156 -0.58 -6.81 28.24
C ALA A 156 -1.40 -8.04 27.81
N ARG A 157 -1.06 -8.58 26.61
CA ARG A 157 -1.74 -9.71 26.02
C ARG A 157 -0.82 -10.45 25.04
N ILE A 158 -1.02 -11.75 24.92
CA ILE A 158 -0.43 -12.60 23.89
C ILE A 158 -1.57 -13.14 23.03
N PRO A 159 -1.82 -12.53 21.84
CA PRO A 159 -2.85 -13.01 20.94
C PRO A 159 -2.56 -14.42 20.45
N GLU A 160 -3.61 -15.16 20.12
CA GLU A 160 -3.45 -16.51 19.57
C GLU A 160 -2.81 -16.43 18.18
N ARG A 161 -1.59 -16.96 18.01
CA ARG A 161 -0.78 -16.83 16.80
C ARG A 161 -1.52 -17.23 15.53
N LYS A 162 -2.36 -18.27 15.59
CA LYS A 162 -3.13 -18.75 14.41
C LYS A 162 -4.11 -17.70 13.86
N THR A 163 -4.48 -16.69 14.65
CA THR A 163 -5.36 -15.60 14.23
C THR A 163 -4.59 -14.36 13.78
N MET A 164 -3.26 -14.35 13.90
CA MET A 164 -2.42 -13.21 13.56
C MET A 164 -1.90 -13.32 12.14
N TRP A 165 -2.09 -12.26 11.38
CA TRP A 165 -1.60 -12.14 10.00
C TRP A 165 -0.78 -10.87 9.85
N ARG A 166 0.27 -10.95 9.05
CA ARG A 166 1.06 -9.79 8.64
C ARG A 166 0.43 -9.17 7.41
N ALA A 167 0.01 -7.91 7.51
CA ALA A 167 -0.56 -7.18 6.40
C ALA A 167 0.50 -6.91 5.33
N GLN A 168 0.11 -7.15 4.09
CA GLN A 168 0.87 -6.78 2.91
C GLN A 168 0.03 -5.85 2.02
N THR A 169 0.55 -5.49 0.86
CA THR A 169 -0.17 -4.81 -0.20
C THR A 169 -0.01 -5.60 -1.51
N PRO A 170 -0.95 -5.45 -2.48
CA PRO A 170 -2.01 -4.42 -2.53
C PRO A 170 -3.12 -4.62 -1.51
N GLN A 171 -3.68 -3.49 -1.05
CA GLN A 171 -4.96 -3.41 -0.40
C GLN A 171 -5.94 -2.82 -1.41
N ALA A 172 -7.00 -3.52 -1.73
CA ALA A 172 -7.79 -3.22 -2.90
C ALA A 172 -9.27 -3.02 -2.55
N PHE A 173 -9.87 -2.02 -3.15
CA PHE A 173 -11.21 -1.58 -2.78
C PHE A 173 -11.99 -1.12 -4.00
N ARG A 174 -13.31 -1.31 -3.97
CA ARG A 174 -14.25 -0.60 -4.82
C ARG A 174 -14.14 0.90 -4.56
N LEU A 175 -14.08 1.72 -5.62
CA LEU A 175 -13.89 3.17 -5.50
C LEU A 175 -14.92 3.87 -4.58
N PRO A 176 -16.23 3.65 -4.69
CA PRO A 176 -17.20 4.26 -3.77
C PRO A 176 -16.98 3.87 -2.31
N LEU A 177 -16.60 2.62 -2.04
CA LEU A 177 -16.38 2.13 -0.68
C LEU A 177 -15.19 2.83 -0.01
N ILE A 178 -14.03 2.88 -0.68
CA ILE A 178 -12.86 3.52 -0.09
C ILE A 178 -13.03 5.04 0.02
N ARG A 179 -13.73 5.66 -0.92
CA ARG A 179 -14.11 7.08 -0.86
C ARG A 179 -14.97 7.37 0.37
N ASP A 180 -16.06 6.60 0.61
CA ASP A 180 -16.93 6.78 1.78
C ASP A 180 -16.18 6.59 3.10
N ALA A 181 -15.32 5.56 3.18
CA ALA A 181 -14.50 5.33 4.37
C ALA A 181 -13.62 6.53 4.72
N TYR A 182 -12.93 7.09 3.73
CA TYR A 182 -12.08 8.26 3.94
C TYR A 182 -12.87 9.54 4.19
N GLN A 183 -14.02 9.74 3.55
CA GLN A 183 -14.90 10.89 3.82
C GLN A 183 -15.36 10.92 5.29
N ARG A 184 -15.68 9.75 5.86
CA ARG A 184 -16.03 9.64 7.29
C ARG A 184 -14.81 9.84 8.18
N ALA A 185 -13.68 9.25 7.82
CA ALA A 185 -12.43 9.38 8.58
C ALA A 185 -12.00 10.84 8.73
N LEU A 186 -12.11 11.63 7.68
CA LEU A 186 -11.74 13.05 7.69
C LEU A 186 -12.65 13.93 8.56
N GLN A 187 -13.82 13.43 8.99
CA GLN A 187 -14.69 14.11 9.95
C GLN A 187 -14.31 13.83 11.40
N ASP A 188 -13.44 12.86 11.65
CA ASP A 188 -12.98 12.49 12.98
C ASP A 188 -11.70 13.28 13.34
N PRO A 189 -11.74 14.20 14.33
CA PRO A 189 -10.55 14.95 14.75
C PRO A 189 -9.42 14.08 15.31
N GLN A 190 -9.72 12.84 15.69
CA GLN A 190 -8.75 11.87 16.20
C GLN A 190 -8.31 10.87 15.12
N PHE A 191 -8.63 11.14 13.84
CA PHE A 191 -8.27 10.26 12.74
C PHE A 191 -6.77 9.97 12.69
N HIS A 192 -6.45 8.71 12.74
CA HIS A 192 -5.11 8.19 12.55
C HIS A 192 -5.21 6.87 11.77
N ALA A 193 -4.38 6.72 10.74
CA ALA A 193 -4.38 5.52 9.90
C ALA A 193 -2.99 4.93 9.74
N THR A 194 -2.88 3.62 9.91
CA THR A 194 -1.66 2.85 9.62
C THR A 194 -1.69 2.28 8.20
N ASP A 195 -2.88 1.89 7.72
CA ASP A 195 -3.13 1.38 6.39
C ASP A 195 -4.59 1.63 5.95
N ASP A 196 -4.91 1.33 4.68
CA ASP A 196 -6.24 1.62 4.11
C ASP A 196 -7.30 0.63 4.60
N CYS A 197 -6.93 -0.62 4.90
CA CYS A 197 -7.82 -1.60 5.51
C CYS A 197 -8.25 -1.16 6.92
N GLY A 198 -7.36 -0.55 7.68
CA GLY A 198 -7.66 0.02 8.99
C GLY A 198 -8.71 1.13 8.90
N VAL A 199 -8.61 2.01 7.90
CA VAL A 199 -9.62 3.06 7.65
C VAL A 199 -10.98 2.44 7.36
N VAL A 200 -11.05 1.51 6.41
CA VAL A 200 -12.31 0.83 6.07
C VAL A 200 -12.87 0.10 7.30
N ARG A 201 -12.05 -0.61 8.05
CA ARG A 201 -12.50 -1.37 9.24
C ARG A 201 -13.07 -0.48 10.34
N GLN A 202 -12.48 0.71 10.55
CA GLN A 202 -12.88 1.66 11.58
C GLN A 202 -14.15 2.43 11.19
N TYR A 203 -14.23 2.94 9.97
CA TYR A 203 -15.30 3.87 9.57
C TYR A 203 -16.45 3.22 8.81
N LEU A 204 -16.25 1.99 8.33
CA LEU A 204 -17.27 1.14 7.71
C LEU A 204 -17.27 -0.26 8.35
N PRO A 205 -17.58 -0.40 9.66
CA PRO A 205 -17.40 -1.64 10.43
C PRO A 205 -18.21 -2.83 9.91
N GLY A 206 -19.25 -2.58 9.13
CA GLY A 206 -20.04 -3.63 8.46
C GLY A 206 -19.38 -4.24 7.22
N THR A 207 -18.32 -3.61 6.70
CA THR A 207 -17.61 -4.09 5.50
C THR A 207 -16.79 -5.34 5.82
N LYS A 208 -16.97 -6.37 5.00
CA LYS A 208 -16.10 -7.57 5.04
C LYS A 208 -14.88 -7.33 4.18
N ILE A 209 -13.70 -7.32 4.80
CA ILE A 209 -12.42 -7.26 4.08
C ILE A 209 -11.91 -8.71 3.94
N VAL A 210 -11.85 -9.19 2.71
CA VAL A 210 -11.39 -10.56 2.43
C VAL A 210 -9.88 -10.58 2.35
N ILE A 211 -9.23 -11.56 2.98
CA ILE A 211 -7.79 -11.74 2.90
C ILE A 211 -7.48 -12.76 1.81
N VAL A 212 -6.66 -12.37 0.84
CA VAL A 212 -6.04 -13.30 -0.11
C VAL A 212 -4.61 -13.62 0.33
N PRO A 213 -4.13 -14.86 0.10
CA PRO A 213 -2.77 -15.23 0.48
C PRO A 213 -1.74 -14.37 -0.23
N GLY A 214 -0.87 -13.76 0.56
CA GLY A 214 0.34 -13.10 0.10
C GLY A 214 1.54 -14.05 0.04
N GLU A 215 2.74 -13.50 -0.02
CA GLU A 215 3.98 -14.26 -0.16
C GLU A 215 5.09 -13.62 0.68
N GLU A 216 5.99 -14.42 1.24
CA GLU A 216 7.12 -13.91 2.05
C GLU A 216 8.01 -12.97 1.24
N GLN A 217 8.20 -13.24 -0.06
CA GLN A 217 8.98 -12.37 -0.94
C GLN A 217 8.35 -10.98 -1.13
N ASN A 218 7.03 -10.82 -0.96
CA ASN A 218 6.35 -9.51 -1.01
C ASN A 218 6.60 -8.71 0.27
N ARG A 219 7.85 -8.77 0.77
CA ARG A 219 8.30 -8.04 1.96
C ARG A 219 8.48 -6.56 1.68
N LYS A 220 8.35 -5.76 2.73
CA LYS A 220 8.54 -4.31 2.67
C LYS A 220 9.99 -3.94 2.96
N ILE A 221 10.63 -3.26 2.04
CA ILE A 221 11.94 -2.63 2.27
C ILE A 221 11.76 -1.49 3.26
N THR A 222 12.34 -1.64 4.43
CA THR A 222 12.29 -0.67 5.54
C THR A 222 13.69 -0.27 6.01
N PHE A 223 14.60 -1.22 6.06
CA PHE A 223 15.99 -1.07 6.46
C PHE A 223 16.94 -1.51 5.34
N LYS A 224 18.26 -1.23 5.49
CA LYS A 224 19.27 -1.62 4.48
C LYS A 224 19.36 -3.13 4.30
N GLU A 225 19.14 -3.88 5.35
CA GLU A 225 19.18 -5.34 5.38
C GLU A 225 18.08 -5.97 4.52
N ASP A 226 16.99 -5.23 4.26
CA ASP A 226 15.87 -5.71 3.43
C ASP A 226 16.20 -5.70 1.93
N LEU A 227 17.33 -5.08 1.53
CA LEU A 227 17.78 -4.97 0.14
C LEU A 227 18.55 -6.22 -0.37
N ILE A 228 18.81 -7.19 0.52
CA ILE A 228 19.59 -8.40 0.25
C ILE A 228 18.67 -9.56 -0.10
#